data_5f6e14b390ce8712f14e5eea4bd2803b
#
_entry.id   5f6e14b390ce8712f14e5eea4bd2803b
#
_cell.length_a   1.000
_cell.length_b   1.000
_cell.length_c   1.000
_cell.angle_alpha   90.00
_cell.angle_beta   90.00
_cell.angle_gamma   90.00
#
_symmetry.space_group_name_H-M   'P 1'
#
loop_
_entity.id
_entity.type
_entity.pdbx_description
1 polymer ?
#
loop_
_entity_poly.entity_id
_entity_poly.type
_entity_poly.pdbx_seq_one_letter_code
_entity_poly.pdbx_strand_id
1 'polypeptide(L)'
;DLLDAECADGGVTRRLGCAIHSVARSDDGRFVLTTAHGEFDAESLVVATGGLSIPAIGATPWGYRLAEQFGLAVTPLKPGLVPLTFDAAEQHAFGPLAGLSLDIAASLGKASFREQGLFTHKGVSGPAILQISSYWQAGQTIELDLLPSADAHHLLSQAAHSEQKLSNVLAQAWPKRFAVQWLAAQGVADTPMRQLNPKTLSALAAHYGARRVEWQ
;
A
#
# COMPACT_ATOMS: atom_id res chain seq x y z
N ASP A 1 22.99 -6.16 -20.58
CA ASP A 1 22.85 -6.10 -19.12
C ASP A 1 23.14 -7.48 -18.51
N LEU A 2 23.09 -7.63 -17.18
CA LEU A 2 23.44 -8.88 -16.50
C LEU A 2 22.53 -10.05 -16.95
N LEU A 3 21.23 -9.83 -17.04
CA LEU A 3 20.27 -10.87 -17.46
C LEU A 3 20.48 -11.28 -18.91
N ASP A 4 20.91 -10.37 -19.78
CA ASP A 4 21.22 -10.71 -21.18
C ASP A 4 22.45 -11.61 -21.29
N ALA A 5 23.46 -11.37 -20.45
CA ALA A 5 24.64 -12.23 -20.39
C ALA A 5 24.29 -13.63 -19.89
N GLU A 6 23.52 -13.72 -18.79
CA GLU A 6 23.07 -15.02 -18.24
C GLU A 6 22.22 -15.81 -19.26
N CYS A 7 21.34 -15.14 -20.01
CA CYS A 7 20.59 -15.80 -21.08
C CYS A 7 21.51 -16.33 -22.19
N ALA A 8 22.53 -15.58 -22.58
CA ALA A 8 23.47 -15.99 -23.61
C ALA A 8 24.33 -17.19 -23.14
N ASP A 9 24.83 -17.14 -21.91
CA ASP A 9 25.62 -18.22 -21.30
C ASP A 9 24.79 -19.50 -21.11
N GLY A 10 23.49 -19.35 -20.81
CA GLY A 10 22.53 -20.45 -20.73
C GLY A 10 22.03 -20.98 -22.08
N GLY A 11 22.52 -20.46 -23.21
CA GLY A 11 22.11 -20.88 -24.56
C GLY A 11 20.67 -20.48 -24.92
N VAL A 12 20.12 -19.47 -24.30
CA VAL A 12 18.74 -19.01 -24.53
C VAL A 12 18.65 -18.25 -25.87
N THR A 13 17.73 -18.66 -26.73
CA THR A 13 17.40 -17.91 -27.96
C THR A 13 16.28 -16.89 -27.65
N ARG A 14 16.60 -15.61 -27.72
CA ARG A 14 15.62 -14.53 -27.53
C ARG A 14 15.01 -14.08 -28.85
N ARG A 15 13.69 -13.83 -28.85
CA ARG A 15 12.94 -13.31 -30.00
C ARG A 15 12.19 -12.06 -29.56
N LEU A 16 12.78 -10.90 -29.77
CA LEU A 16 12.16 -9.60 -29.45
C LEU A 16 11.20 -9.19 -30.59
N GLY A 17 10.15 -8.42 -30.25
CA GLY A 17 9.15 -7.99 -31.21
C GLY A 17 8.33 -9.15 -31.83
N CYS A 18 8.35 -10.32 -31.20
CA CYS A 18 7.68 -11.52 -31.67
C CYS A 18 6.32 -11.65 -30.98
N ALA A 19 5.29 -11.02 -31.55
CA ALA A 19 3.94 -11.14 -31.02
C ALA A 19 3.43 -12.60 -31.12
N ILE A 20 2.86 -13.09 -30.02
CA ILE A 20 2.21 -14.40 -29.94
C ILE A 20 0.73 -14.22 -30.29
N HIS A 21 0.27 -14.88 -31.34
CA HIS A 21 -1.11 -14.81 -31.80
C HIS A 21 -2.00 -15.87 -31.18
N SER A 22 -1.49 -17.11 -31.06
CA SER A 22 -2.20 -18.22 -30.44
C SER A 22 -1.25 -19.23 -29.81
N VAL A 23 -1.78 -19.99 -28.87
CA VAL A 23 -1.14 -21.16 -28.26
C VAL A 23 -2.14 -22.29 -28.32
N ALA A 24 -1.69 -23.47 -28.79
CA ALA A 24 -2.49 -24.69 -28.87
C ALA A 24 -1.69 -25.89 -28.32
N ARG A 25 -2.37 -27.02 -28.15
CA ARG A 25 -1.73 -28.30 -27.97
C ARG A 25 -1.90 -29.13 -29.23
N SER A 26 -0.81 -29.75 -29.70
CA SER A 26 -0.82 -30.73 -30.74
C SER A 26 -1.28 -32.11 -30.23
N ASP A 27 -1.58 -33.03 -31.14
CA ASP A 27 -2.07 -34.37 -30.80
C ASP A 27 -1.06 -35.20 -29.97
N ASP A 28 0.23 -34.91 -30.11
CA ASP A 28 1.30 -35.52 -29.33
C ASP A 28 1.55 -34.80 -27.97
N GLY A 29 0.73 -33.81 -27.67
CA GLY A 29 0.73 -33.10 -26.38
C GLY A 29 1.75 -31.97 -26.25
N ARG A 30 2.44 -31.57 -27.31
CA ARG A 30 3.36 -30.40 -27.31
C ARG A 30 2.59 -29.12 -27.38
N PHE A 31 3.18 -28.04 -26.88
CA PHE A 31 2.65 -26.68 -27.05
C PHE A 31 3.11 -26.12 -28.40
N VAL A 32 2.18 -25.63 -29.19
CA VAL A 32 2.43 -24.97 -30.48
C VAL A 32 2.05 -23.49 -30.34
N LEU A 33 3.01 -22.59 -30.60
CA LEU A 33 2.85 -21.13 -30.57
C LEU A 33 2.88 -20.60 -31.99
N THR A 34 1.78 -20.01 -32.44
CA THR A 34 1.75 -19.23 -33.68
C THR A 34 2.14 -17.80 -33.38
N THR A 35 3.16 -17.31 -34.05
CA THR A 35 3.73 -15.99 -33.77
C THR A 35 3.94 -15.16 -35.03
N ALA A 36 4.28 -13.89 -34.87
CA ALA A 36 4.67 -13.03 -35.99
C ALA A 36 5.92 -13.51 -36.73
N HIS A 37 6.72 -14.38 -36.13
CA HIS A 37 7.97 -14.91 -36.73
C HIS A 37 7.87 -16.40 -37.13
N GLY A 38 6.64 -16.92 -37.24
CA GLY A 38 6.37 -18.33 -37.57
C GLY A 38 5.90 -19.14 -36.36
N GLU A 39 5.92 -20.44 -36.50
CA GLU A 39 5.50 -21.37 -35.46
C GLU A 39 6.69 -21.89 -34.65
N PHE A 40 6.46 -22.05 -33.36
CA PHE A 40 7.38 -22.70 -32.43
C PHE A 40 6.65 -23.78 -31.67
N ASP A 41 7.31 -24.92 -31.45
CA ASP A 41 6.76 -26.00 -30.63
C ASP A 41 7.71 -26.34 -29.46
N ALA A 42 7.12 -26.77 -28.35
CA ALA A 42 7.88 -27.16 -27.17
C ALA A 42 7.10 -28.17 -26.31
N GLU A 43 7.82 -29.01 -25.58
CA GLU A 43 7.23 -29.94 -24.60
C GLU A 43 6.64 -29.20 -23.40
N SER A 44 7.25 -28.06 -23.02
CA SER A 44 6.85 -27.24 -21.88
C SER A 44 6.75 -25.78 -22.29
N LEU A 45 5.73 -25.10 -21.78
CA LEU A 45 5.51 -23.66 -21.94
C LEU A 45 5.47 -22.96 -20.60
N VAL A 46 6.32 -21.98 -20.43
CA VAL A 46 6.29 -21.10 -19.25
C VAL A 46 5.66 -19.75 -19.62
N VAL A 47 4.58 -19.39 -18.94
CA VAL A 47 3.91 -18.11 -19.09
C VAL A 47 4.46 -17.15 -18.05
N ALA A 48 5.30 -16.21 -18.47
CA ALA A 48 5.97 -15.25 -17.59
C ALA A 48 5.68 -13.80 -18.04
N THR A 49 4.44 -13.54 -18.47
CA THR A 49 4.02 -12.24 -19.05
C THR A 49 3.68 -11.16 -18.03
N GLY A 50 3.80 -11.47 -16.74
CA GLY A 50 3.38 -10.58 -15.66
C GLY A 50 1.86 -10.47 -15.53
N GLY A 51 1.42 -9.64 -14.60
CA GLY A 51 0.01 -9.35 -14.34
C GLY A 51 -0.42 -7.97 -14.83
N LEU A 52 -1.59 -7.50 -14.37
CA LEU A 52 -2.23 -6.23 -14.81
C LEU A 52 -1.74 -4.97 -14.06
N SER A 53 -0.60 -5.05 -13.36
CA SER A 53 -0.19 -3.99 -12.43
C SER A 53 0.05 -2.63 -13.08
N ILE A 54 0.65 -2.57 -14.29
CA ILE A 54 0.97 -1.30 -14.96
C ILE A 54 0.64 -1.40 -16.45
N PRO A 55 -0.61 -1.12 -16.86
CA PRO A 55 -1.00 -1.17 -18.28
C PRO A 55 -0.17 -0.27 -19.20
N ALA A 56 0.31 0.86 -18.69
CA ALA A 56 1.11 1.82 -19.47
C ALA A 56 2.46 1.26 -19.96
N ILE A 57 2.99 0.21 -19.34
CA ILE A 57 4.20 -0.47 -19.77
C ILE A 57 3.93 -1.82 -20.45
N GLY A 58 2.68 -2.08 -20.88
CA GLY A 58 2.32 -3.24 -21.67
C GLY A 58 1.74 -4.41 -20.86
N ALA A 59 1.36 -4.22 -19.60
CA ALA A 59 0.65 -5.24 -18.84
C ALA A 59 -0.71 -5.56 -19.46
N THR A 60 -0.96 -6.85 -19.74
CA THR A 60 -2.19 -7.33 -20.38
C THR A 60 -2.76 -8.55 -19.65
N PRO A 61 -4.06 -8.86 -19.79
CA PRO A 61 -4.66 -10.06 -19.22
C PRO A 61 -4.35 -11.35 -20.03
N TRP A 62 -3.38 -11.32 -20.91
CA TRP A 62 -3.12 -12.44 -21.84
C TRP A 62 -2.85 -13.76 -21.11
N GLY A 63 -2.00 -13.75 -20.10
CA GLY A 63 -1.67 -14.94 -19.31
C GLY A 63 -2.88 -15.55 -18.60
N TYR A 64 -3.80 -14.73 -18.09
CA TYR A 64 -5.04 -15.21 -17.46
C TYR A 64 -5.97 -15.87 -18.47
N ARG A 65 -6.18 -15.24 -19.65
CA ARG A 65 -6.98 -15.81 -20.72
C ARG A 65 -6.40 -17.13 -21.24
N LEU A 66 -5.07 -17.22 -21.30
CA LEU A 66 -4.40 -18.48 -21.68
C LEU A 66 -4.62 -19.57 -20.63
N ALA A 67 -4.55 -19.24 -19.34
CA ALA A 67 -4.85 -20.19 -18.27
C ALA A 67 -6.29 -20.71 -18.37
N GLU A 68 -7.27 -19.85 -18.59
CA GLU A 68 -8.67 -20.21 -18.80
C GLU A 68 -8.87 -21.08 -20.05
N GLN A 69 -8.17 -20.78 -21.15
CA GLN A 69 -8.18 -21.56 -22.38
C GLN A 69 -7.75 -23.02 -22.14
N PHE A 70 -6.79 -23.22 -21.23
CA PHE A 70 -6.33 -24.56 -20.82
C PHE A 70 -7.10 -25.16 -19.63
N GLY A 71 -8.27 -24.59 -19.29
CA GLY A 71 -9.17 -25.11 -18.25
C GLY A 71 -8.72 -24.82 -16.82
N LEU A 72 -7.77 -23.92 -16.60
CA LEU A 72 -7.34 -23.52 -15.27
C LEU A 72 -8.27 -22.42 -14.72
N ALA A 73 -8.70 -22.58 -13.48
CA ALA A 73 -9.48 -21.55 -12.82
C ALA A 73 -8.59 -20.35 -12.43
N VAL A 74 -9.02 -19.15 -12.82
CA VAL A 74 -8.38 -17.89 -12.39
C VAL A 74 -9.18 -17.32 -11.23
N THR A 75 -8.52 -17.08 -10.10
CA THR A 75 -9.15 -16.41 -8.95
C THR A 75 -9.48 -14.97 -9.29
N PRO A 76 -10.52 -14.35 -8.65
CA PRO A 76 -10.83 -12.94 -8.88
C PRO A 76 -9.60 -12.05 -8.69
N LEU A 77 -9.30 -11.25 -9.71
CA LEU A 77 -8.15 -10.35 -9.68
C LEU A 77 -8.45 -9.17 -8.76
N LYS A 78 -7.54 -8.90 -7.83
CA LYS A 78 -7.61 -7.77 -6.91
C LYS A 78 -6.27 -7.04 -6.89
N PRO A 79 -6.27 -5.70 -6.78
CA PRO A 79 -5.05 -4.97 -6.51
C PRO A 79 -4.43 -5.42 -5.18
N GLY A 80 -3.15 -5.64 -5.16
CA GLY A 80 -2.37 -5.93 -3.96
C GLY A 80 -1.16 -5.01 -3.88
N LEU A 81 -0.68 -4.71 -2.67
CA LEU A 81 0.43 -3.80 -2.44
C LEU A 81 0.20 -2.42 -3.09
N VAL A 82 -1.00 -1.87 -2.90
CA VAL A 82 -1.40 -0.58 -3.47
C VAL A 82 -1.57 0.48 -2.39
N PRO A 83 -1.32 1.76 -2.69
CA PRO A 83 -1.66 2.86 -1.79
C PRO A 83 -3.18 2.98 -1.65
N LEU A 84 -3.61 3.57 -0.54
CA LEU A 84 -5.01 3.90 -0.26
C LEU A 84 -5.24 5.38 -0.53
N THR A 85 -6.39 5.74 -1.09
CA THR A 85 -6.73 7.11 -1.44
C THR A 85 -7.54 7.76 -0.32
N PHE A 86 -7.40 9.06 -0.14
CA PHE A 86 -8.21 9.87 0.75
C PHE A 86 -9.57 10.19 0.11
N ASP A 87 -10.59 10.30 0.95
CA ASP A 87 -11.80 11.02 0.58
C ASP A 87 -11.56 12.56 0.57
N ALA A 88 -12.58 13.35 0.23
CA ALA A 88 -12.44 14.80 0.14
C ALA A 88 -12.12 15.46 1.49
N ALA A 89 -12.66 14.96 2.59
CA ALA A 89 -12.43 15.49 3.94
C ALA A 89 -11.02 15.14 4.43
N GLU A 90 -10.60 13.91 4.22
CA GLU A 90 -9.25 13.45 4.53
C GLU A 90 -8.20 14.13 3.65
N GLN A 91 -8.51 14.35 2.38
CA GLN A 91 -7.64 15.10 1.47
C GLN A 91 -7.42 16.53 1.95
N HIS A 92 -8.48 17.20 2.41
CA HIS A 92 -8.37 18.53 3.01
C HIS A 92 -7.52 18.50 4.28
N ALA A 93 -7.76 17.52 5.15
CA ALA A 93 -7.10 17.41 6.45
C ALA A 93 -5.63 16.98 6.35
N PHE A 94 -5.29 16.03 5.48
CA PHE A 94 -3.97 15.38 5.46
C PHE A 94 -3.18 15.57 4.17
N GLY A 95 -3.80 16.06 3.09
CA GLY A 95 -3.09 16.39 1.85
C GLY A 95 -1.86 17.30 2.06
N PRO A 96 -1.91 18.31 2.96
CA PRO A 96 -0.76 19.12 3.31
C PRO A 96 0.44 18.34 3.90
N LEU A 97 0.25 17.09 4.32
CA LEU A 97 1.31 16.22 4.87
C LEU A 97 2.08 15.45 3.79
N ALA A 98 1.78 15.63 2.51
CA ALA A 98 2.46 14.92 1.43
C ALA A 98 3.98 14.94 1.59
N GLY A 99 4.61 13.77 1.41
CA GLY A 99 6.04 13.52 1.61
C GLY A 99 6.46 13.22 3.05
N LEU A 100 5.53 13.22 4.01
CA LEU A 100 5.83 12.90 5.40
C LEU A 100 5.65 11.41 5.67
N SER A 101 6.61 10.80 6.37
CA SER A 101 6.54 9.42 6.85
C SER A 101 6.41 9.36 8.36
N LEU A 102 5.68 8.33 8.83
CA LEU A 102 5.53 7.99 10.25
C LEU A 102 5.74 6.49 10.46
N ASP A 103 6.25 6.09 11.63
CA ASP A 103 6.10 4.73 12.14
C ASP A 103 4.63 4.52 12.53
N ILE A 104 3.97 3.58 11.90
CA ILE A 104 2.55 3.27 12.12
C ILE A 104 2.34 1.76 12.27
N ALA A 105 1.25 1.36 12.94
CA ALA A 105 0.74 0.01 12.81
C ALA A 105 -0.62 0.06 12.10
N ALA A 106 -0.72 -0.66 10.96
CA ALA A 106 -1.96 -0.80 10.18
C ALA A 106 -2.57 -2.17 10.45
N SER A 107 -3.84 -2.21 10.84
CA SER A 107 -4.51 -3.44 11.24
C SER A 107 -5.87 -3.62 10.57
N LEU A 108 -6.19 -4.87 10.20
CA LEU A 108 -7.47 -5.28 9.64
C LEU A 108 -7.78 -6.72 10.10
N GLY A 109 -8.74 -6.87 10.99
CA GLY A 109 -9.06 -8.17 11.58
C GLY A 109 -7.85 -8.76 12.31
N LYS A 110 -7.32 -9.89 11.80
CA LYS A 110 -6.13 -10.54 12.38
C LYS A 110 -4.81 -10.11 11.72
N ALA A 111 -4.87 -9.41 10.61
CA ALA A 111 -3.68 -8.92 9.93
C ALA A 111 -3.24 -7.60 10.57
N SER A 112 -1.94 -7.47 10.85
CA SER A 112 -1.35 -6.23 11.36
C SER A 112 0.09 -6.11 10.86
N PHE A 113 0.45 -4.90 10.42
CA PHE A 113 1.79 -4.58 9.92
C PHE A 113 2.26 -3.28 10.54
N ARG A 114 3.41 -3.34 11.21
CA ARG A 114 4.05 -2.16 11.78
C ARG A 114 5.29 -1.82 10.96
N GLU A 115 5.21 -0.72 10.25
CA GLU A 115 6.23 -0.20 9.35
C GLU A 115 6.00 1.29 9.08
N GLN A 116 6.78 1.88 8.18
CA GLN A 116 6.57 3.25 7.76
C GLN A 116 5.28 3.39 6.93
N GLY A 117 4.46 4.38 7.31
CA GLY A 117 3.38 4.92 6.50
C GLY A 117 3.82 6.23 5.87
N LEU A 118 3.49 6.47 4.61
CA LEU A 118 3.84 7.66 3.84
C LEU A 118 2.58 8.41 3.45
N PHE A 119 2.45 9.65 3.86
CA PHE A 119 1.43 10.57 3.36
C PHE A 119 1.79 11.04 1.95
N THR A 120 0.85 10.93 1.02
CA THR A 120 0.98 11.41 -0.35
C THR A 120 -0.06 12.49 -0.64
N HIS A 121 0.05 13.13 -1.79
CA HIS A 121 -0.94 14.12 -2.23
C HIS A 121 -2.32 13.54 -2.56
N LYS A 122 -2.48 12.21 -2.60
CA LYS A 122 -3.75 11.53 -2.90
C LYS A 122 -4.23 10.61 -1.80
N GLY A 123 -3.40 10.32 -0.80
CA GLY A 123 -3.73 9.34 0.22
C GLY A 123 -2.53 8.90 1.03
N VAL A 124 -2.52 7.66 1.46
CA VAL A 124 -1.42 7.06 2.21
C VAL A 124 -0.83 5.86 1.48
N SER A 125 0.47 5.71 1.61
CA SER A 125 1.29 4.65 1.05
C SER A 125 2.32 4.20 2.09
N GLY A 126 3.39 3.60 1.67
CA GLY A 126 4.45 3.09 2.54
C GLY A 126 4.24 1.62 2.90
N PRO A 127 5.29 0.95 3.41
CA PRO A 127 5.29 -0.50 3.60
C PRO A 127 4.11 -1.03 4.43
N ALA A 128 3.73 -0.37 5.53
CA ALA A 128 2.59 -0.78 6.35
C ALA A 128 1.27 -0.79 5.55
N ILE A 129 1.04 0.28 4.77
CA ILE A 129 -0.18 0.45 3.98
C ILE A 129 -0.20 -0.52 2.79
N LEU A 130 0.92 -0.65 2.07
CA LEU A 130 1.00 -1.57 0.94
C LEU A 130 0.74 -3.01 1.37
N GLN A 131 1.26 -3.44 2.52
CA GLN A 131 1.03 -4.79 3.02
C GLN A 131 -0.44 -5.00 3.42
N ILE A 132 -1.01 -4.10 4.23
CA ILE A 132 -2.41 -4.25 4.70
C ILE A 132 -3.41 -4.16 3.56
N SER A 133 -3.12 -3.41 2.48
CA SER A 133 -3.99 -3.29 1.31
C SER A 133 -4.28 -4.63 0.62
N SER A 134 -3.36 -5.60 0.72
CA SER A 134 -3.56 -6.95 0.16
C SER A 134 -4.64 -7.75 0.90
N TYR A 135 -4.98 -7.37 2.12
CA TYR A 135 -6.02 -7.99 2.95
C TYR A 135 -7.34 -7.23 2.89
N TRP A 136 -7.31 -5.96 2.49
CA TRP A 136 -8.46 -5.08 2.50
C TRP A 136 -9.45 -5.40 1.36
N GLN A 137 -10.72 -5.19 1.66
CA GLN A 137 -11.82 -5.25 0.68
C GLN A 137 -12.69 -4.00 0.82
N ALA A 138 -13.31 -3.58 -0.27
CA ALA A 138 -14.20 -2.41 -0.26
C ALA A 138 -15.26 -2.50 0.86
N GLY A 139 -15.42 -1.41 1.61
CA GLY A 139 -16.32 -1.34 2.76
C GLY A 139 -15.73 -1.81 4.09
N GLN A 140 -14.50 -2.31 4.12
CA GLN A 140 -13.82 -2.62 5.38
C GLN A 140 -13.03 -1.41 5.89
N THR A 141 -12.95 -1.29 7.21
CA THR A 141 -12.18 -0.25 7.90
C THR A 141 -10.81 -0.76 8.28
N ILE A 142 -9.75 -0.04 7.91
CA ILE A 142 -8.39 -0.26 8.40
C ILE A 142 -8.17 0.62 9.63
N GLU A 143 -7.65 0.05 10.69
CA GLU A 143 -7.24 0.79 11.89
C GLU A 143 -5.76 1.15 11.78
N LEU A 144 -5.45 2.44 11.96
CA LEU A 144 -4.07 2.94 11.98
C LEU A 144 -3.73 3.42 13.39
N ASP A 145 -2.80 2.74 14.03
CA ASP A 145 -2.12 3.26 15.20
C ASP A 145 -0.97 4.16 14.72
N LEU A 146 -1.09 5.44 15.01
CA LEU A 146 -0.13 6.47 14.59
C LEU A 146 1.00 6.69 15.63
N LEU A 147 0.95 5.97 16.75
CA LEU A 147 1.92 6.08 17.84
C LEU A 147 2.29 4.71 18.44
N PRO A 148 2.65 3.70 17.61
CA PRO A 148 2.85 2.33 18.08
C PRO A 148 4.08 2.15 18.99
N SER A 149 4.92 3.18 19.11
CA SER A 149 6.15 3.16 19.92
C SER A 149 6.01 3.81 21.28
N ALA A 150 4.89 4.49 21.58
CA ALA A 150 4.75 5.25 22.82
C ALA A 150 3.32 5.21 23.37
N ASP A 151 3.20 5.38 24.67
CA ASP A 151 1.90 5.56 25.32
C ASP A 151 1.51 7.05 25.29
N ALA A 152 0.48 7.35 24.51
CA ALA A 152 -0.05 8.71 24.36
C ALA A 152 -0.55 9.29 25.70
N HIS A 153 -1.17 8.47 26.54
CA HIS A 153 -1.64 8.90 27.85
C HIS A 153 -0.45 9.30 28.76
N HIS A 154 0.60 8.51 28.75
CA HIS A 154 1.81 8.81 29.49
C HIS A 154 2.48 10.10 28.99
N LEU A 155 2.64 10.24 27.69
CA LEU A 155 3.23 11.43 27.06
C LEU A 155 2.48 12.71 27.43
N LEU A 156 1.16 12.70 27.36
CA LEU A 156 0.33 13.87 27.66
C LEU A 156 0.25 14.17 29.16
N SER A 157 0.17 13.15 30.02
CA SER A 157 0.05 13.32 31.46
C SER A 157 1.32 13.90 32.08
N GLN A 158 2.49 13.50 31.60
CA GLN A 158 3.76 14.08 32.07
C GLN A 158 3.87 15.57 31.81
N ALA A 159 3.27 16.08 30.75
CA ALA A 159 3.32 17.48 30.37
C ALA A 159 2.11 18.30 30.84
N ALA A 160 1.12 17.71 31.53
CA ALA A 160 -0.20 18.30 31.80
C ALA A 160 -0.18 19.69 32.43
N HIS A 161 0.82 20.00 33.25
CA HIS A 161 0.94 21.29 33.93
C HIS A 161 1.99 22.23 33.32
N SER A 162 2.52 21.90 32.16
CA SER A 162 3.59 22.66 31.52
C SER A 162 3.08 23.84 30.69
N GLU A 163 3.97 24.80 30.46
CA GLU A 163 3.76 25.90 29.51
C GLU A 163 3.97 25.51 28.06
N GLN A 164 4.39 24.26 27.80
CA GLN A 164 4.62 23.79 26.44
C GLN A 164 3.29 23.73 25.69
N LYS A 165 3.32 24.14 24.43
CA LYS A 165 2.18 23.93 23.54
C LYS A 165 1.95 22.44 23.28
N LEU A 166 0.71 22.03 23.13
CA LEU A 166 0.31 20.65 22.86
C LEU A 166 1.07 20.06 21.66
N SER A 167 1.19 20.82 20.58
CA SER A 167 1.95 20.39 19.40
C SER A 167 3.45 20.16 19.67
N ASN A 168 4.05 20.81 20.68
CA ASN A 168 5.45 20.58 21.07
C ASN A 168 5.59 19.28 21.86
N VAL A 169 4.62 18.99 22.73
CA VAL A 169 4.57 17.74 23.48
C VAL A 169 4.42 16.56 22.49
N LEU A 170 3.50 16.68 21.55
CA LEU A 170 3.30 15.69 20.49
C LEU A 170 4.52 15.50 19.60
N ALA A 171 5.28 16.56 19.36
CA ALA A 171 6.49 16.52 18.55
C ALA A 171 7.65 15.75 19.20
N GLN A 172 7.50 15.29 20.46
CA GLN A 172 8.45 14.34 21.05
C GLN A 172 8.35 12.93 20.42
N ALA A 173 7.18 12.61 19.87
CA ALA A 173 6.92 11.31 19.26
C ALA A 173 6.60 11.38 17.75
N TRP A 174 6.18 12.56 17.27
CA TRP A 174 5.84 12.79 15.87
C TRP A 174 6.67 13.90 15.24
N PRO A 175 6.82 13.93 13.91
CA PRO A 175 7.27 15.12 13.22
C PRO A 175 6.35 16.32 13.55
N LYS A 176 6.94 17.46 13.86
CA LYS A 176 6.19 18.67 14.29
C LYS A 176 5.08 19.06 13.31
N ARG A 177 5.35 18.95 12.00
CA ARG A 177 4.37 19.22 10.94
C ARG A 177 3.14 18.31 11.05
N PHE A 178 3.35 17.04 11.39
CA PHE A 178 2.24 16.10 11.61
C PHE A 178 1.44 16.47 12.84
N ALA A 179 2.10 16.73 13.97
CA ALA A 179 1.43 17.11 15.23
C ALA A 179 0.51 18.31 15.05
N VAL A 180 0.98 19.38 14.37
CA VAL A 180 0.19 20.58 14.09
C VAL A 180 -1.02 20.27 13.20
N GLN A 181 -0.80 19.58 12.11
CA GLN A 181 -1.86 19.25 11.15
C GLN A 181 -2.91 18.30 11.76
N TRP A 182 -2.46 17.33 12.55
CA TRP A 182 -3.35 16.41 13.23
C TRP A 182 -4.27 17.13 14.22
N LEU A 183 -3.73 18.07 15.03
CA LEU A 183 -4.54 18.89 15.94
C LEU A 183 -5.58 19.71 15.18
N ALA A 184 -5.19 20.32 14.07
CA ALA A 184 -6.12 21.06 13.22
C ALA A 184 -7.24 20.18 12.68
N ALA A 185 -6.91 18.97 12.22
CA ALA A 185 -7.88 17.98 11.74
C ALA A 185 -8.84 17.48 12.83
N GLN A 186 -8.40 17.49 14.11
CA GLN A 186 -9.25 17.15 15.26
C GLN A 186 -10.05 18.36 15.80
N GLY A 187 -9.88 19.56 15.23
CA GLY A 187 -10.49 20.79 15.74
C GLY A 187 -9.96 21.20 17.10
N VAL A 188 -8.75 20.78 17.46
CA VAL A 188 -8.14 21.06 18.77
C VAL A 188 -7.16 22.23 18.66
N ALA A 189 -7.38 23.25 19.48
CA ALA A 189 -6.50 24.42 19.55
C ALA A 189 -5.12 24.04 20.11
N ASP A 190 -4.06 24.54 19.48
CA ASP A 190 -2.68 24.37 19.95
C ASP A 190 -2.35 25.33 21.08
N THR A 191 -2.84 25.01 22.26
CA THR A 191 -2.68 25.82 23.49
C THR A 191 -1.62 25.22 24.41
N PRO A 192 -1.11 26.01 25.43
CA PRO A 192 -0.28 25.44 26.48
C PRO A 192 -0.99 24.31 27.24
N MET A 193 -0.26 23.26 27.57
CA MET A 193 -0.79 22.05 28.23
C MET A 193 -1.60 22.37 29.50
N ARG A 194 -1.14 23.29 30.32
CA ARG A 194 -1.84 23.75 31.56
C ARG A 194 -3.25 24.29 31.31
N GLN A 195 -3.57 24.73 30.10
CA GLN A 195 -4.89 25.24 29.72
C GLN A 195 -5.85 24.14 29.25
N LEU A 196 -5.36 22.94 29.04
CA LEU A 196 -6.19 21.82 28.62
C LEU A 196 -6.84 21.15 29.82
N ASN A 197 -8.13 20.89 29.72
CA ASN A 197 -8.82 20.16 30.77
C ASN A 197 -8.52 18.65 30.71
N PRO A 198 -8.64 17.90 31.83
CA PRO A 198 -8.37 16.48 31.85
C PRO A 198 -9.22 15.65 30.89
N LYS A 199 -10.47 16.08 30.63
CA LYS A 199 -11.35 15.37 29.65
C LYS A 199 -10.81 15.48 28.24
N THR A 200 -10.33 16.65 27.84
CA THR A 200 -9.70 16.86 26.53
C THR A 200 -8.43 16.01 26.40
N LEU A 201 -7.59 15.99 27.44
CA LEU A 201 -6.38 15.16 27.44
C LEU A 201 -6.70 13.65 27.32
N SER A 202 -7.69 13.17 28.07
CA SER A 202 -8.12 11.77 27.97
C SER A 202 -8.73 11.44 26.60
N ALA A 203 -9.54 12.34 26.04
CA ALA A 203 -10.11 12.17 24.71
C ALA A 203 -9.03 12.13 23.65
N LEU A 204 -8.06 13.04 23.72
CA LEU A 204 -6.90 13.02 22.84
C LEU A 204 -6.12 11.72 22.98
N ALA A 205 -5.79 11.27 24.18
CA ALA A 205 -5.08 10.03 24.41
C ALA A 205 -5.81 8.81 23.80
N ALA A 206 -7.13 8.76 23.92
CA ALA A 206 -7.94 7.70 23.32
C ALA A 206 -7.96 7.73 21.78
N HIS A 207 -7.84 8.90 21.17
CA HIS A 207 -7.80 9.05 19.70
C HIS A 207 -6.41 8.87 19.09
N TYR A 208 -5.36 8.85 19.89
CA TYR A 208 -3.99 8.68 19.42
C TYR A 208 -3.69 7.26 18.91
N GLY A 209 -4.29 6.25 19.52
CA GLY A 209 -3.95 4.85 19.26
C GLY A 209 -4.75 4.19 18.15
N ALA A 210 -5.93 4.69 17.79
CA ALA A 210 -6.71 4.01 16.77
C ALA A 210 -7.56 4.99 15.98
N ARG A 211 -7.11 5.37 14.80
CA ARG A 211 -7.97 6.02 13.83
C ARG A 211 -8.59 4.96 12.93
N ARG A 212 -9.90 4.79 12.99
CA ARG A 212 -10.64 4.07 11.97
C ARG A 212 -10.67 4.93 10.72
N VAL A 213 -10.09 4.44 9.66
CA VAL A 213 -10.16 5.06 8.35
C VAL A 213 -10.98 4.13 7.47
N GLU A 214 -12.17 4.58 7.09
CA GLU A 214 -12.98 3.89 6.09
C GLU A 214 -12.50 4.37 4.72
N TRP A 215 -11.97 3.46 3.93
CA TRP A 215 -11.50 3.74 2.59
C TRP A 215 -12.56 3.29 1.58
N GLN A 216 -12.85 4.16 0.63
CA GLN A 216 -13.74 3.85 -0.50
C GLN A 216 -12.93 3.51 -1.75
#